data_75f2e8ce326013da7e8b1d1a15bbff67
#
_entry.id   75f2e8ce326013da7e8b1d1a15bbff67
#
_cell.length_a   1.000
_cell.length_b   1.000
_cell.length_c   1.000
_cell.angle_alpha   90.00
_cell.angle_beta   90.00
_cell.angle_gamma   90.00
#
_symmetry.space_group_name_H-M   'P 1'
#
loop_
_entity.id
_entity.type
_entity.pdbx_description
1 polymer ?
#
loop_
_entity_poly.entity_id
_entity_poly.type
_entity_poly.pdbx_seq_one_letter_code
_entity_poly.pdbx_strand_id
1 'polypeptide(L)'
;MANFADFSNVLPDPNNKIGDAGQADSSGGVGPGFKSVSIDSEAKIMRQMTNSGRLVSRSDSGHKFTVSITYNPLTREQFEPVFSFLMRQRGRLRAFFLSLPQNKVSQSTTFAKSVRPTGESVGGVAGLGLVMNAEHATLGVANLIIGQQYTIVAAGNTTWSTVGSAASSGTFVATAQGSGTGTVVATYSPAGQDSILMTSSSSVDFALATHGAPKPGDFFTVTDSSDTLHTKMYRVVAVETNSDYRTNLQPPTIASDQTQRLHISPALQRNLYDGAVLNFHDPKMRVTMAADVQQYQLNTQNLYSFSLKLEEAQK
;
A
#
# COMPACT_ATOMS: atom_id res chain seq x y z
N MET A 1 -7.84 -33.38 8.14
CA MET A 1 -7.59 -33.13 6.72
C MET A 1 -7.79 -31.61 6.53
N ALA A 2 -6.74 -30.88 6.18
CA ALA A 2 -6.88 -29.45 5.87
C ALA A 2 -7.81 -29.30 4.66
N ASN A 3 -8.80 -28.46 4.80
CA ASN A 3 -9.79 -28.21 3.75
C ASN A 3 -9.10 -27.47 2.61
N PHE A 4 -9.24 -27.90 1.37
CA PHE A 4 -8.64 -27.27 0.19
C PHE A 4 -9.05 -25.79 0.01
N ALA A 5 -10.08 -25.33 0.72
CA ALA A 5 -10.52 -23.95 0.77
C ALA A 5 -9.56 -23.00 1.54
N ASP A 6 -8.76 -23.53 2.46
CA ASP A 6 -7.87 -22.76 3.33
C ASP A 6 -6.45 -22.57 2.75
N PHE A 7 -6.25 -22.82 1.47
CA PHE A 7 -4.98 -22.51 0.82
C PHE A 7 -4.79 -21.01 0.72
N SER A 8 -4.13 -20.47 1.72
CA SER A 8 -3.62 -19.10 1.68
C SER A 8 -2.79 -18.92 0.40
N ASN A 9 -3.04 -17.85 -0.36
CA ASN A 9 -2.22 -17.49 -1.51
C ASN A 9 -1.00 -16.65 -1.08
N VAL A 10 -0.49 -16.89 0.11
CA VAL A 10 0.67 -16.25 0.71
C VAL A 10 1.82 -17.25 0.75
N LEU A 11 3.02 -16.80 0.37
CA LEU A 11 4.23 -17.63 0.43
C LEU A 11 4.44 -18.14 1.85
N PRO A 12 4.52 -19.47 2.07
CA PRO A 12 4.75 -20.02 3.41
C PRO A 12 6.11 -19.58 3.97
N ASP A 13 6.12 -19.21 5.25
CA ASP A 13 7.37 -19.06 5.99
C ASP A 13 7.77 -20.43 6.57
N PRO A 14 8.94 -20.97 6.24
CA PRO A 14 9.36 -22.29 6.69
C PRO A 14 9.51 -22.41 8.22
N ASN A 15 9.71 -21.31 8.92
CA ASN A 15 9.80 -21.33 10.37
C ASN A 15 8.47 -21.04 11.08
N ASN A 16 7.55 -20.34 10.43
CA ASN A 16 6.19 -20.02 10.91
C ASN A 16 6.10 -19.61 12.40
N LYS A 17 7.14 -18.90 12.90
CA LYS A 17 7.32 -18.67 14.34
C LYS A 17 7.61 -17.21 14.67
N ILE A 18 7.31 -16.30 13.76
CA ILE A 18 7.37 -14.87 14.06
C ILE A 18 5.99 -14.45 14.51
N GLY A 19 5.89 -14.01 15.75
CA GLY A 19 4.69 -13.38 16.28
C GLY A 19 4.28 -12.17 15.46
N ASP A 20 3.05 -11.72 15.63
CA ASP A 20 2.44 -10.61 14.89
C ASP A 20 3.25 -9.30 14.88
N ALA A 21 4.13 -9.12 15.84
CA ALA A 21 5.01 -7.95 15.95
C ALA A 21 6.36 -8.12 15.26
N GLY A 22 6.57 -9.18 14.46
CA GLY A 22 7.88 -9.48 13.87
C GLY A 22 8.90 -9.96 14.87
N GLN A 23 8.51 -10.18 16.12
CA GLN A 23 9.33 -10.77 17.17
C GLN A 23 9.10 -12.28 17.22
N ALA A 24 10.10 -13.03 17.68
CA ALA A 24 9.90 -14.43 18.01
C ALA A 24 8.69 -14.57 18.94
N ASP A 25 7.79 -15.48 18.63
CA ASP A 25 6.67 -15.75 19.52
C ASP A 25 7.14 -16.30 20.86
N SER A 26 6.26 -16.30 21.86
CA SER A 26 6.54 -16.82 23.18
C SER A 26 6.88 -18.31 23.20
N SER A 27 6.75 -19.02 22.10
CA SER A 27 7.09 -20.44 21.93
C SER A 27 8.56 -20.69 21.54
N GLY A 28 9.38 -19.63 21.49
CA GLY A 28 10.81 -19.73 21.24
C GLY A 28 11.21 -19.92 19.79
N GLY A 29 10.38 -19.44 18.86
CA GLY A 29 10.70 -19.43 17.44
C GLY A 29 11.93 -18.57 17.11
N VAL A 30 12.81 -19.09 16.28
CA VAL A 30 14.12 -18.52 15.96
C VAL A 30 14.12 -17.53 14.79
N GLY A 31 13.01 -16.89 14.49
CA GLY A 31 12.92 -15.91 13.41
C GLY A 31 12.56 -16.52 12.05
N PRO A 32 12.58 -15.72 10.97
CA PRO A 32 12.21 -16.20 9.64
C PRO A 32 13.20 -17.23 9.12
N GLY A 33 12.71 -18.16 8.32
CA GLY A 33 13.55 -19.14 7.61
C GLY A 33 14.46 -18.53 6.54
N PHE A 34 14.41 -17.21 6.37
CA PHE A 34 15.22 -16.48 5.40
C PHE A 34 16.61 -16.16 5.96
N LYS A 35 17.63 -16.50 5.19
CA LYS A 35 19.02 -16.07 5.47
C LYS A 35 19.21 -14.59 5.11
N SER A 36 18.65 -14.17 3.98
CA SER A 36 18.71 -12.79 3.53
C SER A 36 17.49 -12.45 2.67
N VAL A 37 17.07 -11.20 2.75
CA VAL A 37 16.04 -10.60 1.88
C VAL A 37 16.61 -9.30 1.34
N SER A 38 16.60 -9.14 0.01
CA SER A 38 16.94 -7.90 -0.68
C SER A 38 15.69 -7.39 -1.38
N ILE A 39 15.42 -6.10 -1.26
CA ILE A 39 14.31 -5.41 -1.92
C ILE A 39 14.92 -4.33 -2.79
N ASP A 40 14.76 -4.47 -4.09
CA ASP A 40 15.20 -3.49 -5.07
C ASP A 40 14.00 -2.69 -5.55
N SER A 41 14.16 -1.37 -5.61
CA SER A 41 13.15 -0.41 -6.06
C SER A 41 13.57 0.11 -7.44
N GLU A 42 12.83 -0.22 -8.46
CA GLU A 42 13.12 0.15 -9.84
C GLU A 42 12.12 1.19 -10.33
N ALA A 43 12.60 2.41 -10.57
CA ALA A 43 11.85 3.47 -11.22
C ALA A 43 12.30 3.62 -12.67
N LYS A 44 11.36 3.60 -13.61
CA LYS A 44 11.66 3.85 -15.03
C LYS A 44 11.83 5.34 -15.26
N ILE A 45 13.06 5.74 -15.57
CA ILE A 45 13.39 7.13 -15.88
C ILE A 45 13.98 7.20 -17.28
N MET A 46 13.35 7.95 -18.15
CA MET A 46 13.93 8.33 -19.44
C MET A 46 14.81 9.57 -19.25
N ARG A 47 16.06 9.49 -19.70
CA ARG A 47 17.00 10.60 -19.68
C ARG A 47 17.45 10.91 -21.10
N GLN A 48 17.43 12.18 -21.44
CA GLN A 48 17.94 12.67 -22.74
C GLN A 48 18.74 13.95 -22.52
N MET A 49 19.86 14.06 -23.22
CA MET A 49 20.65 15.27 -23.23
C MET A 49 20.30 16.08 -24.49
N THR A 50 19.98 17.35 -24.31
CA THR A 50 19.74 18.26 -25.41
C THR A 50 21.07 18.64 -26.09
N ASN A 51 21.02 19.16 -27.33
CA ASN A 51 22.21 19.62 -28.04
C ASN A 51 22.94 20.76 -27.30
N SER A 52 22.25 21.47 -26.42
CA SER A 52 22.83 22.51 -25.54
C SER A 52 23.46 21.93 -24.24
N GLY A 53 23.56 20.62 -24.10
CA GLY A 53 24.12 19.97 -22.90
C GLY A 53 23.17 19.93 -21.68
N ARG A 54 21.93 20.36 -21.81
CA ARG A 54 20.93 20.28 -20.72
C ARG A 54 20.40 18.86 -20.60
N LEU A 55 20.47 18.30 -19.40
CA LEU A 55 19.84 17.01 -19.09
C LEU A 55 18.34 17.20 -18.87
N VAL A 56 17.54 16.50 -19.66
CA VAL A 56 16.08 16.42 -19.47
C VAL A 56 15.78 14.99 -19.02
N SER A 57 15.11 14.85 -17.88
CA SER A 57 14.64 13.58 -17.37
C SER A 57 13.12 13.57 -17.26
N ARG A 58 12.51 12.48 -17.66
CA ARG A 58 11.07 12.21 -17.52
C ARG A 58 10.90 10.92 -16.75
N SER A 59 10.08 10.95 -15.71
CA SER A 59 9.63 9.74 -15.03
C SER A 59 8.52 9.08 -15.84
N ASP A 60 8.66 7.80 -16.09
CA ASP A 60 7.55 6.96 -16.52
C ASP A 60 6.86 6.39 -15.27
N SER A 61 5.55 6.23 -15.30
CA SER A 61 4.75 5.77 -14.15
C SER A 61 5.02 4.31 -13.73
N GLY A 62 5.84 3.60 -14.47
CA GLY A 62 6.17 2.19 -14.20
C GLY A 62 7.21 2.04 -13.09
N HIS A 63 6.77 1.87 -11.85
CA HIS A 63 7.62 1.47 -10.73
C HIS A 63 7.32 0.03 -10.32
N LYS A 64 8.37 -0.77 -10.03
CA LYS A 64 8.21 -2.11 -9.46
C LYS A 64 9.23 -2.39 -8.36
N PHE A 65 8.84 -3.21 -7.42
CA PHE A 65 9.76 -3.82 -6.47
C PHE A 65 10.20 -5.20 -6.99
N THR A 66 11.46 -5.50 -6.81
CA THR A 66 12.02 -6.85 -7.01
C THR A 66 12.53 -7.33 -5.67
N VAL A 67 12.20 -8.57 -5.30
CA VAL A 67 12.59 -9.15 -4.02
C VAL A 67 13.41 -10.39 -4.29
N SER A 68 14.59 -10.47 -3.70
CA SER A 68 15.44 -11.65 -3.71
C SER A 68 15.52 -12.23 -2.30
N ILE A 69 15.14 -13.49 -2.15
CA ILE A 69 15.10 -14.21 -0.88
C ILE A 69 16.07 -15.38 -0.96
N THR A 70 16.96 -15.49 0.02
CA THR A 70 17.79 -16.68 0.21
C THR A 70 17.35 -17.34 1.51
N TYR A 71 17.08 -18.63 1.46
CA TYR A 71 16.68 -19.40 2.63
C TYR A 71 17.92 -19.94 3.38
N ASN A 72 17.79 -20.11 4.67
CA ASN A 72 18.71 -20.96 5.43
C ASN A 72 18.61 -22.39 4.90
N PRO A 73 19.63 -23.24 5.11
CA PRO A 73 19.50 -24.65 4.82
C PRO A 73 18.29 -25.25 5.54
N LEU A 74 17.36 -25.80 4.77
CA LEU A 74 16.06 -26.29 5.26
C LEU A 74 16.06 -27.82 5.38
N THR A 75 15.39 -28.35 6.38
CA THR A 75 15.03 -29.76 6.40
C THR A 75 13.94 -30.04 5.36
N ARG A 76 13.73 -31.31 5.03
CA ARG A 76 12.67 -31.71 4.11
C ARG A 76 11.28 -31.20 4.52
N GLU A 77 10.95 -31.30 5.79
CA GLU A 77 9.66 -30.85 6.32
C GLU A 77 9.43 -29.34 6.18
N GLN A 78 10.51 -28.54 6.24
CA GLN A 78 10.46 -27.10 6.05
C GLN A 78 10.43 -26.69 4.57
N PHE A 79 11.15 -27.45 3.72
CA PHE A 79 11.30 -27.15 2.30
C PHE A 79 10.06 -27.52 1.48
N GLU A 80 9.51 -28.72 1.69
CA GLU A 80 8.40 -29.25 0.87
C GLU A 80 7.17 -28.33 0.81
N PRO A 81 6.69 -27.72 1.90
CA PRO A 81 5.57 -26.78 1.83
C PRO A 81 5.84 -25.56 0.94
N VAL A 82 7.05 -25.00 1.03
CA VAL A 82 7.46 -23.84 0.23
C VAL A 82 7.55 -24.23 -1.25
N PHE A 83 8.23 -25.33 -1.55
CA PHE A 83 8.45 -25.76 -2.91
C PHE A 83 7.14 -26.21 -3.58
N SER A 84 6.30 -26.94 -2.89
CA SER A 84 4.97 -27.34 -3.38
C SER A 84 4.06 -26.13 -3.65
N PHE A 85 4.14 -25.12 -2.79
CA PHE A 85 3.44 -23.85 -3.03
C PHE A 85 3.91 -23.20 -4.33
N LEU A 86 5.23 -23.09 -4.54
CA LEU A 86 5.80 -22.49 -5.75
C LEU A 86 5.46 -23.27 -7.02
N MET A 87 5.51 -24.60 -6.95
CA MET A 87 5.08 -25.47 -8.05
C MET A 87 3.63 -25.20 -8.46
N ARG A 88 2.74 -24.96 -7.50
CA ARG A 88 1.34 -24.60 -7.74
C ARG A 88 1.18 -23.28 -8.49
N GLN A 89 2.13 -22.33 -8.34
CA GLN A 89 2.08 -21.06 -9.04
C GLN A 89 2.42 -21.16 -10.54
N ARG A 90 3.01 -22.28 -10.98
CA ARG A 90 3.38 -22.54 -12.38
C ARG A 90 4.27 -21.45 -12.99
N GLY A 91 5.39 -21.16 -12.35
CA GLY A 91 6.31 -20.14 -12.80
C GLY A 91 5.69 -18.75 -12.70
N ARG A 92 5.83 -17.96 -13.73
CA ARG A 92 5.33 -16.57 -13.83
C ARG A 92 3.81 -16.46 -14.00
N LEU A 93 3.10 -17.59 -14.15
CA LEU A 93 1.69 -17.56 -14.57
C LEU A 93 0.76 -17.02 -13.49
N ARG A 94 1.01 -17.32 -12.22
CA ARG A 94 0.13 -16.95 -11.13
C ARG A 94 0.85 -16.04 -10.15
N ALA A 95 0.16 -14.95 -9.78
CA ALA A 95 0.61 -14.07 -8.72
C ALA A 95 0.17 -14.61 -7.35
N PHE A 96 0.98 -14.34 -6.35
CA PHE A 96 0.75 -14.68 -4.97
C PHE A 96 1.20 -13.53 -4.05
N PHE A 97 0.98 -13.66 -2.76
CA PHE A 97 1.35 -12.65 -1.80
C PHE A 97 2.60 -13.04 -1.02
N LEU A 98 3.45 -12.06 -0.81
CA LEU A 98 4.65 -12.16 0.01
C LEU A 98 4.49 -11.27 1.25
N SER A 99 4.64 -11.86 2.43
CA SER A 99 4.81 -11.16 3.68
C SER A 99 6.30 -11.08 4.01
N LEU A 100 6.78 -9.87 4.29
CA LEU A 100 8.19 -9.62 4.62
C LEU A 100 8.33 -9.46 6.14
N PRO A 101 9.00 -10.40 6.83
CA PRO A 101 9.04 -10.41 8.29
C PRO A 101 9.53 -9.11 8.91
N GLN A 102 10.55 -8.48 8.32
CA GLN A 102 11.11 -7.22 8.78
C GLN A 102 10.17 -6.02 8.63
N ASN A 103 9.14 -6.15 7.81
CA ASN A 103 8.21 -5.07 7.47
C ASN A 103 6.75 -5.39 7.92
N LYS A 104 6.57 -6.43 8.74
CA LYS A 104 5.24 -6.80 9.25
C LYS A 104 4.60 -5.72 10.11
N VAL A 105 5.43 -4.94 10.80
CA VAL A 105 4.99 -3.90 11.70
C VAL A 105 5.78 -2.62 11.47
N SER A 106 5.17 -1.48 11.80
CA SER A 106 5.85 -0.19 11.76
C SER A 106 7.02 -0.15 12.74
N GLN A 107 8.04 0.63 12.39
CA GLN A 107 9.17 0.94 13.27
C GLN A 107 8.77 1.77 14.50
N SER A 108 7.60 2.39 14.48
CA SER A 108 7.01 3.06 15.64
C SER A 108 6.23 2.06 16.48
N THR A 109 6.72 1.72 17.66
CA THR A 109 6.06 0.75 18.56
C THR A 109 4.66 1.20 18.98
N THR A 110 4.45 2.50 19.15
CA THR A 110 3.14 3.08 19.49
C THR A 110 2.18 2.95 18.31
N PHE A 111 2.62 3.33 17.11
CA PHE A 111 1.82 3.22 15.90
C PHE A 111 1.51 1.76 15.56
N ALA A 112 2.48 0.86 15.70
CA ALA A 112 2.32 -0.57 15.44
C ALA A 112 1.22 -1.22 16.29
N LYS A 113 1.01 -0.74 17.53
CA LYS A 113 -0.09 -1.22 18.38
C LYS A 113 -1.46 -0.73 17.91
N SER A 114 -1.50 0.46 17.31
CA SER A 114 -2.74 1.12 16.89
C SER A 114 -3.27 0.65 15.54
N VAL A 115 -2.39 0.20 14.63
CA VAL A 115 -2.76 -0.13 13.24
C VAL A 115 -3.19 -1.57 13.03
N ARG A 116 -3.55 -2.26 14.08
CA ARG A 116 -4.09 -3.62 13.98
C ARG A 116 -5.50 -3.62 13.41
N PRO A 117 -5.97 -4.75 12.88
CA PRO A 117 -7.35 -4.88 12.43
C PRO A 117 -8.35 -4.44 13.52
N THR A 118 -9.45 -3.82 13.10
CA THR A 118 -10.52 -3.41 14.01
C THR A 118 -11.04 -4.62 14.79
N GLY A 119 -11.08 -4.51 16.11
CA GLY A 119 -11.50 -5.59 17.02
C GLY A 119 -10.36 -6.33 17.70
N GLU A 120 -9.11 -6.13 17.25
CA GLU A 120 -7.94 -6.60 17.97
C GLU A 120 -7.45 -5.54 18.96
N SER A 121 -6.92 -5.97 20.10
CA SER A 121 -6.29 -5.06 21.06
C SER A 121 -4.96 -5.62 21.55
N VAL A 122 -3.98 -4.75 21.71
CA VAL A 122 -2.67 -5.10 22.27
C VAL A 122 -2.25 -4.07 23.30
N GLY A 123 -1.97 -4.54 24.52
CA GLY A 123 -1.59 -3.65 25.62
C GLY A 123 -2.67 -2.63 25.98
N GLY A 124 -3.95 -2.96 25.79
CA GLY A 124 -5.08 -2.08 26.09
C GLY A 124 -5.39 -1.05 25.00
N VAL A 125 -4.66 -1.05 23.88
CA VAL A 125 -4.92 -0.19 22.73
C VAL A 125 -5.76 -0.96 21.71
N ALA A 126 -6.95 -0.45 21.40
CA ALA A 126 -7.81 -1.01 20.37
C ALA A 126 -7.23 -0.75 18.98
N GLY A 127 -7.38 -1.71 18.06
CA GLY A 127 -6.99 -1.57 16.67
C GLY A 127 -7.84 -0.48 15.98
N LEU A 128 -7.17 0.43 15.31
CA LEU A 128 -7.78 1.48 14.51
C LEU A 128 -7.76 1.07 13.03
N GLY A 129 -8.90 1.15 12.37
CA GLY A 129 -8.92 1.14 10.93
C GLY A 129 -8.37 2.47 10.40
N LEU A 130 -7.29 2.42 9.64
CA LEU A 130 -6.74 3.60 8.97
C LEU A 130 -7.27 3.67 7.55
N VAL A 131 -7.74 4.84 7.17
CA VAL A 131 -8.29 5.08 5.83
C VAL A 131 -7.62 6.29 5.20
N MET A 132 -7.62 6.29 3.88
CA MET A 132 -7.24 7.45 3.09
C MET A 132 -8.39 8.47 3.10
N ASN A 133 -8.03 9.73 3.24
CA ASN A 133 -8.89 10.86 2.99
C ASN A 133 -8.33 11.64 1.80
N ALA A 134 -9.14 11.90 0.78
CA ALA A 134 -8.67 12.66 -0.37
C ALA A 134 -8.36 14.11 0.02
N GLU A 135 -7.28 14.65 -0.52
CA GLU A 135 -6.97 16.07 -0.39
C GLU A 135 -7.89 16.87 -1.32
N HIS A 136 -8.86 17.55 -0.73
CA HIS A 136 -9.90 18.20 -1.50
C HIS A 136 -9.51 19.62 -1.91
N ALA A 137 -9.07 19.78 -3.15
CA ALA A 137 -9.12 21.09 -3.78
C ALA A 137 -10.56 21.31 -4.29
N THR A 138 -11.17 22.44 -3.94
CA THR A 138 -12.46 22.83 -4.49
C THR A 138 -12.31 23.14 -5.98
N LEU A 139 -13.04 22.43 -6.82
CA LEU A 139 -13.04 22.60 -8.27
C LEU A 139 -14.36 23.22 -8.72
N GLY A 140 -14.28 24.15 -9.69
CA GLY A 140 -15.45 24.56 -10.43
C GLY A 140 -15.90 23.49 -11.42
N VAL A 141 -17.20 23.43 -11.70
CA VAL A 141 -17.80 22.42 -12.60
C VAL A 141 -17.26 22.41 -14.01
N ALA A 142 -16.61 23.48 -14.45
CA ALA A 142 -15.92 23.55 -15.74
C ALA A 142 -14.63 22.68 -15.80
N ASN A 143 -14.08 22.30 -14.66
CA ASN A 143 -12.84 21.54 -14.54
C ASN A 143 -13.08 20.06 -14.17
N LEU A 144 -14.28 19.58 -14.30
CA LEU A 144 -14.61 18.17 -14.03
C LEU A 144 -13.88 17.25 -15.02
N ILE A 145 -13.32 16.16 -14.49
CA ILE A 145 -12.79 15.06 -15.29
C ILE A 145 -13.91 14.03 -15.48
N ILE A 146 -14.28 13.77 -16.71
CA ILE A 146 -15.35 12.83 -17.05
C ILE A 146 -14.98 11.42 -16.56
N GLY A 147 -15.93 10.74 -15.92
CA GLY A 147 -15.76 9.42 -15.34
C GLY A 147 -15.23 9.42 -13.91
N GLN A 148 -14.89 10.58 -13.35
CA GLN A 148 -14.43 10.68 -11.96
C GLN A 148 -15.57 11.03 -11.01
N GLN A 149 -15.42 10.61 -9.77
CA GLN A 149 -16.40 10.82 -8.71
C GLN A 149 -16.11 12.12 -7.94
N TYR A 150 -17.14 12.89 -7.68
CA TYR A 150 -17.08 14.15 -6.95
C TYR A 150 -18.22 14.29 -5.95
N THR A 151 -17.99 15.08 -4.90
CA THR A 151 -19.05 15.51 -3.97
C THR A 151 -19.33 17.00 -4.19
N ILE A 152 -20.59 17.37 -4.25
CA ILE A 152 -21.04 18.75 -4.42
C ILE A 152 -20.83 19.49 -3.08
N VAL A 153 -20.05 20.57 -3.11
CA VAL A 153 -19.80 21.45 -1.95
C VAL A 153 -20.75 22.62 -1.95
N ALA A 154 -20.91 23.26 -3.11
CA ALA A 154 -21.85 24.35 -3.27
C ALA A 154 -22.63 24.19 -4.60
N ALA A 155 -23.94 24.25 -4.51
CA ALA A 155 -24.81 24.06 -5.66
C ALA A 155 -24.63 25.16 -6.74
N GLY A 156 -24.42 26.39 -6.31
CA GLY A 156 -24.35 27.53 -7.21
C GLY A 156 -25.57 27.64 -8.12
N ASN A 157 -25.35 28.17 -9.33
CA ASN A 157 -26.35 28.22 -10.40
C ASN A 157 -26.13 27.14 -11.46
N THR A 158 -25.43 26.04 -11.11
CA THR A 158 -25.11 24.95 -12.02
C THR A 158 -26.33 24.04 -12.28
N THR A 159 -26.53 23.67 -13.53
CA THR A 159 -27.50 22.63 -13.90
C THR A 159 -26.86 21.27 -13.73
N TRP A 160 -27.02 20.68 -12.56
CA TRP A 160 -26.31 19.45 -12.15
C TRP A 160 -26.65 18.23 -13.01
N SER A 161 -27.86 18.15 -13.56
CA SER A 161 -28.25 17.05 -14.46
C SER A 161 -27.40 16.95 -15.73
N THR A 162 -26.82 18.06 -16.17
CA THR A 162 -25.96 18.07 -17.38
C THR A 162 -24.57 17.51 -17.13
N VAL A 163 -24.15 17.46 -15.87
CA VAL A 163 -22.82 16.93 -15.47
C VAL A 163 -22.88 15.55 -14.85
N GLY A 164 -24.07 14.95 -14.77
CA GLY A 164 -24.25 13.58 -14.29
C GLY A 164 -24.82 13.45 -12.87
N SER A 165 -25.21 14.57 -12.22
CA SER A 165 -25.84 14.51 -10.91
C SER A 165 -27.37 14.70 -11.03
N ALA A 166 -28.13 13.79 -10.43
CA ALA A 166 -29.59 13.92 -10.34
C ALA A 166 -30.07 14.99 -9.34
N ALA A 167 -29.16 15.47 -8.45
CA ALA A 167 -29.46 16.42 -7.40
C ALA A 167 -28.37 17.51 -7.31
N SER A 168 -28.68 18.60 -6.60
CA SER A 168 -27.75 19.70 -6.33
C SER A 168 -26.89 19.48 -5.09
N SER A 169 -26.88 18.26 -4.56
CA SER A 169 -26.11 17.85 -3.38
C SER A 169 -25.73 16.37 -3.48
N GLY A 170 -24.74 15.94 -2.69
CA GLY A 170 -24.30 14.54 -2.64
C GLY A 170 -23.18 14.24 -3.62
N THR A 171 -22.93 12.96 -3.82
CA THR A 171 -21.84 12.41 -4.63
C THR A 171 -22.34 11.98 -5.99
N PHE A 172 -21.58 12.23 -7.05
CA PHE A 172 -21.93 11.85 -8.43
C PHE A 172 -20.66 11.51 -9.23
N VAL A 173 -20.85 10.81 -10.35
CA VAL A 173 -19.79 10.58 -11.34
C VAL A 173 -20.00 11.57 -12.49
N ALA A 174 -18.97 12.34 -12.79
CA ALA A 174 -19.05 13.34 -13.85
C ALA A 174 -19.21 12.69 -15.24
N THR A 175 -20.25 13.07 -15.96
CA THR A 175 -20.51 12.62 -17.35
C THR A 175 -20.16 13.67 -18.38
N ALA A 176 -20.06 14.93 -17.96
CA ALA A 176 -19.65 16.07 -18.78
C ALA A 176 -19.04 17.15 -17.90
N GLN A 177 -18.36 18.11 -18.54
CA GLN A 177 -18.00 19.38 -17.90
C GLN A 177 -19.23 20.28 -17.88
N GLY A 178 -19.35 21.09 -16.82
CA GLY A 178 -20.50 21.96 -16.62
C GLY A 178 -20.16 23.44 -16.78
N SER A 179 -21.21 24.25 -16.72
CA SER A 179 -21.13 25.70 -16.59
C SER A 179 -21.85 26.13 -15.32
N GLY A 180 -21.45 27.29 -14.77
CA GLY A 180 -22.05 27.84 -13.57
C GLY A 180 -21.03 28.01 -12.43
N THR A 181 -21.56 28.43 -11.28
CA THR A 181 -20.77 28.75 -10.09
C THR A 181 -20.72 27.62 -9.06
N GLY A 182 -21.28 26.46 -9.40
CA GLY A 182 -21.22 25.29 -8.55
C GLY A 182 -19.78 24.82 -8.32
N THR A 183 -19.54 24.30 -7.14
CA THR A 183 -18.23 23.77 -6.75
C THR A 183 -18.33 22.36 -6.22
N VAL A 184 -17.32 21.58 -6.50
CA VAL A 184 -17.19 20.17 -6.10
C VAL A 184 -15.83 19.90 -5.49
N VAL A 185 -15.72 18.80 -4.77
CA VAL A 185 -14.43 18.23 -4.34
C VAL A 185 -14.30 16.82 -4.90
N ALA A 186 -13.09 16.45 -5.28
CA ALA A 186 -12.79 15.08 -5.69
C ALA A 186 -12.86 14.15 -4.46
N THR A 187 -13.41 12.96 -4.65
CA THR A 187 -13.47 11.92 -3.61
C THR A 187 -12.34 10.89 -3.78
N TYR A 188 -11.23 11.30 -4.36
CA TYR A 188 -10.09 10.45 -4.64
C TYR A 188 -8.79 11.26 -4.70
N SER A 189 -7.68 10.59 -4.42
CA SER A 189 -6.34 11.07 -4.72
C SER A 189 -5.92 10.52 -6.09
N PRO A 190 -5.52 11.39 -7.04
CA PRO A 190 -5.25 10.95 -8.41
C PRO A 190 -3.97 10.12 -8.53
N ALA A 191 -3.94 9.24 -9.52
CA ALA A 191 -2.73 8.56 -9.93
C ALA A 191 -1.61 9.57 -10.25
N GLY A 192 -0.39 9.26 -9.85
CA GLY A 192 0.77 10.14 -9.98
C GLY A 192 1.02 11.04 -8.78
N GLN A 193 0.11 11.11 -7.82
CA GLN A 193 0.31 11.85 -6.58
C GLN A 193 1.28 11.10 -5.66
N ASP A 194 2.20 11.81 -5.03
CA ASP A 194 3.25 11.28 -4.14
C ASP A 194 2.96 11.51 -2.66
N SER A 195 1.78 12.03 -2.34
CA SER A 195 1.29 12.20 -0.97
C SER A 195 -0.17 11.82 -0.83
N ILE A 196 -0.55 11.33 0.34
CA ILE A 196 -1.93 11.00 0.71
C ILE A 196 -2.20 11.45 2.13
N LEU A 197 -3.46 11.78 2.44
CA LEU A 197 -3.89 12.01 3.81
C LEU A 197 -4.36 10.70 4.45
N MET A 198 -3.92 10.44 5.66
CA MET A 198 -4.31 9.31 6.48
C MET A 198 -5.12 9.78 7.67
N THR A 199 -6.24 9.13 7.91
CA THR A 199 -7.11 9.38 9.07
C THR A 199 -7.63 8.07 9.64
N SER A 200 -8.31 8.12 10.78
CA SER A 200 -8.99 6.95 11.37
C SER A 200 -10.38 6.76 10.74
N SER A 201 -10.75 5.51 10.47
CA SER A 201 -12.10 5.15 10.03
C SER A 201 -13.10 5.03 11.18
N SER A 202 -12.61 4.97 12.41
CA SER A 202 -13.46 4.84 13.60
C SER A 202 -13.82 6.21 14.16
N SER A 203 -14.90 6.26 14.96
CA SER A 203 -15.25 7.45 15.74
C SER A 203 -14.23 7.77 16.85
N VAL A 204 -13.19 6.99 16.97
CA VAL A 204 -12.06 7.21 17.88
C VAL A 204 -11.07 8.13 17.20
N ASP A 205 -10.80 9.25 17.82
CA ASP A 205 -9.83 10.22 17.33
C ASP A 205 -8.44 9.59 17.20
N PHE A 206 -7.83 9.72 16.02
CA PHE A 206 -6.45 9.33 15.80
C PHE A 206 -5.53 10.42 16.36
N ALA A 207 -5.41 10.44 17.68
CA ALA A 207 -4.53 11.39 18.36
C ALA A 207 -3.07 10.90 18.25
N LEU A 208 -2.22 11.72 17.64
CA LEU A 208 -0.78 11.47 17.51
C LEU A 208 -0.10 11.10 18.82
N ALA A 209 -0.49 11.78 19.92
CA ALA A 209 0.04 11.52 21.25
C ALA A 209 -0.24 10.09 21.75
N THR A 210 -1.39 9.53 21.38
CA THR A 210 -1.84 8.21 21.84
C THR A 210 -1.47 7.10 20.85
N HIS A 211 -1.59 7.38 19.55
CA HIS A 211 -1.50 6.36 18.50
C HIS A 211 -0.19 6.42 17.71
N GLY A 212 0.54 7.54 17.82
CA GLY A 212 1.80 7.75 17.11
C GLY A 212 1.61 7.96 15.60
N ALA A 213 2.71 7.91 14.88
CA ALA A 213 2.76 8.05 13.43
C ALA A 213 3.63 6.94 12.82
N PRO A 214 3.40 6.54 11.56
CA PRO A 214 4.33 5.70 10.84
C PRO A 214 5.68 6.41 10.69
N LYS A 215 6.73 5.65 10.46
CA LYS A 215 8.06 6.21 10.24
C LYS A 215 8.49 6.07 8.78
N PRO A 216 9.36 6.96 8.29
CA PRO A 216 10.00 6.77 7.00
C PRO A 216 10.62 5.38 6.90
N GLY A 217 10.27 4.66 5.84
CA GLY A 217 10.67 3.27 5.65
C GLY A 217 9.59 2.24 5.90
N ASP A 218 8.51 2.59 6.60
CA ASP A 218 7.38 1.69 6.79
C ASP A 218 6.68 1.41 5.46
N PHE A 219 6.26 0.17 5.27
CA PHE A 219 5.47 -0.23 4.12
C PHE A 219 4.00 -0.34 4.47
N PHE A 220 3.16 -0.10 3.49
CA PHE A 220 1.73 -0.34 3.58
C PHE A 220 1.15 -0.76 2.23
N THR A 221 0.02 -1.41 2.28
CA THR A 221 -0.81 -1.72 1.12
C THR A 221 -2.16 -1.04 1.26
N VAL A 222 -2.84 -0.87 0.14
CA VAL A 222 -4.17 -0.27 0.11
C VAL A 222 -5.22 -1.32 -0.23
N THR A 223 -6.40 -1.16 0.35
CA THR A 223 -7.58 -1.93 -0.02
C THR A 223 -8.68 -0.93 -0.35
N ASP A 224 -8.99 -0.81 -1.62
CA ASP A 224 -9.99 0.12 -2.12
C ASP A 224 -11.20 -0.66 -2.63
N SER A 225 -12.38 -0.39 -2.08
CA SER A 225 -13.62 -1.02 -2.52
C SER A 225 -14.08 -0.52 -3.89
N SER A 226 -13.67 0.68 -4.27
CA SER A 226 -14.00 1.30 -5.56
C SER A 226 -13.05 0.89 -6.68
N ASP A 227 -11.81 0.48 -6.33
CA ASP A 227 -10.82 -0.05 -7.27
C ASP A 227 -10.07 -1.26 -6.70
N THR A 228 -10.65 -2.44 -6.84
CA THR A 228 -10.06 -3.71 -6.38
C THR A 228 -8.82 -4.14 -7.17
N LEU A 229 -8.45 -3.39 -8.21
CA LEU A 229 -7.23 -3.62 -8.99
C LEU A 229 -6.02 -2.89 -8.41
N HIS A 230 -6.22 -2.05 -7.40
CA HIS A 230 -5.16 -1.32 -6.72
C HIS A 230 -4.46 -2.23 -5.71
N THR A 231 -3.46 -2.97 -6.17
CA THR A 231 -2.72 -3.98 -5.36
C THR A 231 -1.25 -3.60 -5.11
N LYS A 232 -0.90 -2.34 -5.34
CA LYS A 232 0.45 -1.82 -5.17
C LYS A 232 0.82 -1.71 -3.69
N MET A 233 2.07 -2.04 -3.37
CA MET A 233 2.68 -1.73 -2.09
C MET A 233 3.41 -0.39 -2.15
N TYR A 234 3.27 0.41 -1.11
CA TYR A 234 3.86 1.74 -0.98
C TYR A 234 4.78 1.80 0.24
N ARG A 235 5.75 2.69 0.18
CA ARG A 235 6.66 2.97 1.27
C ARG A 235 6.49 4.41 1.72
N VAL A 236 6.43 4.63 3.02
CA VAL A 236 6.44 5.97 3.61
C VAL A 236 7.83 6.58 3.46
N VAL A 237 7.91 7.78 2.90
CA VAL A 237 9.15 8.54 2.72
C VAL A 237 9.28 9.61 3.80
N ALA A 238 8.18 10.31 4.07
CA ALA A 238 8.09 11.32 5.12
C ALA A 238 6.65 11.36 5.65
N VAL A 239 6.50 11.89 6.84
CA VAL A 239 5.19 12.12 7.48
C VAL A 239 5.13 13.59 7.88
N GLU A 240 4.08 14.29 7.45
CA GLU A 240 3.76 15.63 7.90
C GLU A 240 2.57 15.57 8.86
N THR A 241 2.76 16.17 10.01
CA THR A 241 1.70 16.36 11.00
C THR A 241 1.18 17.79 10.92
N ASN A 242 0.11 18.10 11.67
CA ASN A 242 -0.44 19.46 11.73
C ASN A 242 0.61 20.51 12.12
N SER A 243 1.54 20.16 13.02
CA SER A 243 2.61 21.06 13.47
C SER A 243 3.69 21.31 12.41
N ASP A 244 3.88 20.37 11.48
CA ASP A 244 4.92 20.43 10.45
C ASP A 244 4.42 21.09 9.17
N TYR A 245 3.11 21.34 9.07
CA TYR A 245 2.49 21.86 7.87
C TYR A 245 2.99 23.29 7.55
N ARG A 246 3.53 23.44 6.36
CA ARG A 246 3.96 24.75 5.85
C ARG A 246 2.84 25.36 5.02
N THR A 247 2.32 26.49 5.48
CA THR A 247 1.22 27.23 4.85
C THR A 247 1.48 27.67 3.41
N ASN A 248 2.72 27.55 2.92
CA ASN A 248 3.14 27.94 1.58
C ASN A 248 3.04 26.83 0.54
N LEU A 249 2.75 25.60 0.95
CA LEU A 249 2.58 24.46 0.06
C LEU A 249 1.07 24.21 -0.12
N GLN A 250 0.55 24.57 -1.28
CA GLN A 250 -0.80 24.15 -1.66
C GLN A 250 -0.83 22.61 -1.70
N PRO A 251 -1.82 21.97 -1.22
CA PRO A 251 -3.18 22.31 -0.83
C PRO A 251 -3.47 22.13 0.67
N PRO A 252 -4.74 21.98 1.07
CA PRO A 252 -5.30 22.54 2.29
C PRO A 252 -4.61 22.10 3.57
N THR A 253 -4.67 22.96 4.54
CA THR A 253 -4.24 22.75 5.93
C THR A 253 -4.72 21.43 6.45
N ILE A 254 -3.82 20.62 7.02
CA ILE A 254 -4.19 19.51 7.89
C ILE A 254 -4.93 20.12 9.08
N ALA A 255 -6.25 19.95 9.08
CA ALA A 255 -7.13 20.72 9.98
C ALA A 255 -7.16 20.19 11.42
N SER A 256 -6.56 19.04 11.71
CA SER A 256 -6.61 18.44 13.05
C SER A 256 -5.45 17.50 13.32
N ASP A 257 -5.16 17.26 14.59
CA ASP A 257 -4.19 16.26 15.05
C ASP A 257 -4.55 14.81 14.66
N GLN A 258 -5.72 14.63 14.07
CA GLN A 258 -6.27 13.33 13.66
C GLN A 258 -5.88 12.92 12.24
N THR A 259 -5.31 13.84 11.48
CA THR A 259 -4.94 13.61 10.09
C THR A 259 -3.44 13.82 9.90
N GLN A 260 -2.82 12.94 9.14
CA GLN A 260 -1.41 13.00 8.80
C GLN A 260 -1.27 12.94 7.28
N ARG A 261 -0.36 13.73 6.73
CA ARG A 261 0.05 13.59 5.33
C ARG A 261 1.23 12.66 5.25
N LEU A 262 1.07 11.61 4.46
CA LEU A 262 2.11 10.65 4.16
C LEU A 262 2.69 10.98 2.79
N HIS A 263 3.97 11.26 2.72
CA HIS A 263 4.72 11.23 1.46
C HIS A 263 5.11 9.79 1.18
N ILE A 264 4.84 9.34 -0.04
CA ILE A 264 4.93 7.95 -0.42
C ILE A 264 5.84 7.72 -1.63
N SER A 265 6.43 6.56 -1.70
CA SER A 265 7.16 6.07 -2.86
C SER A 265 6.76 4.62 -3.15
N PRO A 266 6.45 4.30 -4.39
CA PRO A 266 6.29 5.17 -5.55
C PRO A 266 5.08 6.11 -5.42
N ALA A 267 4.93 7.04 -6.36
CA ALA A 267 3.68 7.79 -6.51
C ALA A 267 2.50 6.85 -6.79
N LEU A 268 1.28 7.26 -6.46
CA LEU A 268 0.07 6.46 -6.67
C LEU A 268 0.01 5.96 -8.11
N GLN A 269 -0.10 4.64 -8.27
CA GLN A 269 -0.17 4.02 -9.60
C GLN A 269 -1.58 4.09 -10.20
N ARG A 270 -2.58 4.21 -9.35
CA ARG A 270 -4.00 4.30 -9.68
C ARG A 270 -4.66 5.33 -8.77
N ASN A 271 -5.83 5.81 -9.15
CA ASN A 271 -6.63 6.64 -8.26
C ASN A 271 -6.92 5.88 -6.97
N LEU A 272 -6.88 6.57 -5.85
CA LEU A 272 -7.19 6.04 -4.54
C LEU A 272 -8.38 6.81 -3.98
N TYR A 273 -9.48 6.11 -3.72
CA TYR A 273 -10.75 6.72 -3.32
C TYR A 273 -10.85 6.91 -1.81
N ASP A 274 -11.65 7.89 -1.41
CA ASP A 274 -11.95 8.16 0.00
C ASP A 274 -12.43 6.89 0.71
N GLY A 275 -11.93 6.68 1.92
CA GLY A 275 -12.24 5.50 2.71
C GLY A 275 -11.47 4.25 2.32
N ALA A 276 -10.56 4.32 1.35
CA ALA A 276 -9.66 3.19 1.06
C ALA A 276 -8.81 2.87 2.29
N VAL A 277 -8.80 1.61 2.68
CA VAL A 277 -8.11 1.13 3.88
C VAL A 277 -6.61 1.09 3.65
N LEU A 278 -5.84 1.66 4.58
CA LEU A 278 -4.39 1.65 4.59
C LEU A 278 -3.89 0.56 5.56
N ASN A 279 -3.32 -0.50 5.03
CA ASN A 279 -2.87 -1.66 5.81
C ASN A 279 -1.37 -1.54 6.12
N PHE A 280 -1.04 -1.13 7.35
CA PHE A 280 0.32 -1.09 7.88
C PHE A 280 0.69 -2.35 8.67
N HIS A 281 -0.27 -3.18 9.01
CA HIS A 281 -0.05 -4.43 9.72
C HIS A 281 0.05 -5.57 8.72
N ASP A 282 1.20 -6.23 8.68
CA ASP A 282 1.54 -7.30 7.74
C ASP A 282 1.19 -6.95 6.27
N PRO A 283 1.72 -5.82 5.73
CA PRO A 283 1.46 -5.44 4.36
C PRO A 283 2.00 -6.50 3.41
N LYS A 284 1.13 -7.06 2.57
CA LYS A 284 1.47 -8.18 1.68
C LYS A 284 1.70 -7.67 0.27
N MET A 285 2.93 -7.87 -0.22
CA MET A 285 3.26 -7.56 -1.61
C MET A 285 2.71 -8.62 -2.55
N ARG A 286 1.99 -8.21 -3.57
CA ARG A 286 1.57 -9.11 -4.65
C ARG A 286 2.73 -9.30 -5.62
N VAL A 287 3.17 -10.56 -5.81
CA VAL A 287 4.37 -10.90 -6.57
C VAL A 287 4.14 -12.06 -7.53
N THR A 288 5.00 -12.15 -8.53
CA THR A 288 5.19 -13.33 -9.37
C THR A 288 6.64 -13.79 -9.31
N MET A 289 6.90 -15.03 -9.68
CA MET A 289 8.28 -15.48 -9.84
C MET A 289 8.96 -14.76 -11.01
N ALA A 290 10.23 -14.40 -10.82
CA ALA A 290 11.03 -13.77 -11.89
C ALA A 290 11.48 -14.77 -12.98
N ALA A 291 11.47 -16.07 -12.67
CA ALA A 291 11.86 -17.15 -13.58
C ALA A 291 10.84 -18.30 -13.53
N ASP A 292 10.72 -19.00 -14.67
CA ASP A 292 9.86 -20.17 -14.77
C ASP A 292 10.53 -21.44 -14.23
N VAL A 293 11.86 -21.42 -14.15
CA VAL A 293 12.66 -22.53 -13.62
C VAL A 293 13.01 -22.27 -12.17
N GLN A 294 12.81 -23.29 -11.34
CA GLN A 294 13.19 -23.28 -9.95
C GLN A 294 14.22 -24.36 -9.69
N GLN A 295 15.26 -23.99 -9.00
CA GLN A 295 16.37 -24.87 -8.67
C GLN A 295 16.60 -24.90 -7.17
N TYR A 296 16.89 -26.05 -6.65
CA TYR A 296 17.36 -26.24 -5.29
C TYR A 296 18.62 -27.14 -5.30
N GLN A 297 19.39 -27.04 -4.26
CA GLN A 297 20.56 -27.87 -4.05
C GLN A 297 20.41 -28.64 -2.75
N LEU A 298 20.74 -29.91 -2.80
CA LEU A 298 20.80 -30.77 -1.62
C LEU A 298 22.26 -30.98 -1.24
N ASN A 299 22.60 -30.70 -0.01
CA ASN A 299 23.96 -30.93 0.48
C ASN A 299 24.15 -32.35 1.05
N THR A 300 25.37 -32.68 1.44
CA THR A 300 25.71 -34.01 2.00
C THR A 300 25.05 -34.29 3.37
N GLN A 301 24.48 -33.28 4.02
CA GLN A 301 23.76 -33.39 5.28
C GLN A 301 22.25 -33.49 5.07
N ASN A 302 21.78 -33.71 3.84
CA ASN A 302 20.38 -33.73 3.45
C ASN A 302 19.62 -32.42 3.77
N LEU A 303 20.30 -31.27 3.72
CA LEU A 303 19.69 -29.96 3.86
C LEU A 303 19.52 -29.32 2.47
N TYR A 304 18.37 -28.72 2.27
CA TYR A 304 17.97 -28.04 1.03
C TYR A 304 18.43 -26.59 1.05
N SER A 305 19.21 -26.16 0.07
CA SER A 305 19.55 -24.76 -0.17
C SER A 305 18.75 -24.24 -1.34
N PHE A 306 18.10 -23.10 -1.13
CA PHE A 306 17.14 -22.54 -2.07
C PHE A 306 17.19 -21.01 -2.07
N SER A 307 17.05 -20.41 -3.24
CA SER A 307 16.91 -18.97 -3.40
C SER A 307 15.76 -18.67 -4.36
N LEU A 308 15.07 -17.58 -4.12
CA LEU A 308 13.88 -17.17 -4.85
C LEU A 308 13.98 -15.71 -5.26
N LYS A 309 13.77 -15.42 -6.53
CA LYS A 309 13.67 -14.07 -7.05
C LYS A 309 12.24 -13.80 -7.50
N LEU A 310 11.68 -12.72 -6.99
CA LEU A 310 10.29 -12.32 -7.18
C LEU A 310 10.21 -10.93 -7.75
N GLU A 311 9.22 -10.68 -8.58
CA GLU A 311 8.91 -9.37 -9.13
C GLU A 311 7.50 -8.98 -8.70
N GLU A 312 7.31 -7.71 -8.34
CA GLU A 312 5.99 -7.19 -8.02
C GLU A 312 5.07 -7.31 -9.23
N ALA A 313 3.89 -7.85 -9.00
CA ALA A 313 2.85 -8.03 -10.00
C ALA A 313 1.65 -7.14 -9.64
N GLN A 314 1.36 -6.19 -10.49
CA GLN A 314 0.12 -5.42 -10.39
C GLN A 314 -1.02 -6.17 -11.10
N LYS A 315 -2.26 -5.89 -10.68
CA LYS A 315 -3.44 -6.52 -11.25
C LYS A 315 -3.99 -5.72 -12.42
#